data_89b11ca97e63a7011871ba38a14d9e6d
#
_entry.id   89b11ca97e63a7011871ba38a14d9e6d
#
_cell.length_a   1.000
_cell.length_b   1.000
_cell.length_c   1.000
_cell.angle_alpha   90.00
_cell.angle_beta   90.00
_cell.angle_gamma   90.00
#
_symmetry.space_group_name_H-M   'P 1'
#
loop_
_entity.id
_entity.type
_entity.pdbx_description
1 polymer ?
#
loop_
_entity_poly.entity_id
_entity_poly.type
_entity_poly.pdbx_seq_one_letter_code
_entity_poly.pdbx_strand_id
1 'polypeptide(L)'
;MNRILFTLLLLFNGLWAFGQFGRTKQPTISRNSSSGVSYLEPKEYIVGGTTVKGAQYLDAGVLVTISKLTVGEKVLVPGDATANAVKNLWDQGLLDDVKLNISDIRGDSVFFEIEIIERPRVSKFELTGLKKGEIDDIQDKIKDKNGKIINDNLYNTVSSIIKKHFTEKGYLYTEVAYKQQKDTVEANSVILKVKVNKHNKVKVHHISIEGNTVFTDYQIRKMLKKTKQQAFYKLLGTGKFTAEKFESDKEKLLSKLQERGYRDARLLRDSIAKFDGKSIEIFLNIYEGSKYYFGDLSWSGNAKYSADILQKVLSIKKGEIFSEEKLDKKLTGSANGDDVSALYLNDGYLTFNVDPVQTKVHQDTIDIEFRVYEGPQYTISKVSLKGNDITNDRVVLREIRTKPGQKFSKEAVIRTTREIAQLGNFDEQKTDVKPIPNPADGTVDIEYTVSEKPSDQIELSGGFGGGRIIGTLGLTFNNFSARNIFNGKAWTPLPKGDGQKLSIRGQTNGKFYQSYSFSFSEPWLGGKKPVNFGISAFTSLQSNGLSGADPNLQKIRMNGITFSLGQRLKWPDDYFQLVSSINLQQYVL
;
A
#
# COMPACT_ATOMS: atom_id res chain seq x y z
N MET A 1 15.62 64.54 10.01
CA MET A 1 16.57 64.41 8.90
C MET A 1 17.53 63.24 9.18
N ASN A 2 17.05 62.06 9.54
CA ASN A 2 17.88 60.87 9.81
C ASN A 2 17.15 59.53 9.58
N ARG A 3 16.27 59.47 8.59
CA ARG A 3 15.56 58.22 8.17
C ARG A 3 15.68 57.83 6.69
N ILE A 4 16.42 58.62 5.89
CA ILE A 4 16.57 58.38 4.45
C ILE A 4 17.94 57.79 4.10
N LEU A 5 18.92 57.78 5.04
CA LEU A 5 20.26 57.27 4.77
C LEU A 5 20.44 55.77 5.07
N PHE A 6 19.44 55.09 5.67
CA PHE A 6 19.53 53.67 6.02
C PHE A 6 18.86 52.74 4.96
N THR A 7 18.14 53.30 4.00
CA THR A 7 17.46 52.54 2.93
C THR A 7 18.29 52.41 1.68
N LEU A 8 19.38 53.16 1.55
CA LEU A 8 20.25 53.08 0.36
C LEU A 8 21.44 52.14 0.52
N LEU A 9 21.73 51.69 1.76
CA LEU A 9 22.83 50.74 2.01
C LEU A 9 22.40 49.26 1.97
N LEU A 10 21.10 48.98 1.86
CA LEU A 10 20.58 47.63 1.75
C LEU A 10 20.27 47.17 0.30
N LEU A 11 20.43 48.09 -0.64
CA LEU A 11 20.22 47.79 -2.08
C LEU A 11 21.50 47.41 -2.84
N PHE A 12 22.68 47.51 -2.22
CA PHE A 12 23.96 47.17 -2.84
C PHE A 12 24.55 45.81 -2.43
N ASN A 13 23.93 45.08 -1.49
CA ASN A 13 24.36 43.73 -1.07
C ASN A 13 23.51 42.60 -1.65
N GLY A 14 22.57 42.88 -2.54
CA GLY A 14 21.68 41.89 -3.17
C GLY A 14 22.18 41.28 -4.49
N LEU A 15 23.34 41.67 -4.99
CA LEU A 15 23.81 41.30 -6.35
C LEU A 15 24.99 40.30 -6.36
N TRP A 16 25.37 39.71 -5.24
CA TRP A 16 26.49 38.73 -5.19
C TRP A 16 26.10 37.32 -4.75
N ALA A 17 24.84 36.91 -4.84
CA ALA A 17 24.38 35.56 -4.47
C ALA A 17 23.76 34.76 -5.64
N PHE A 18 24.02 35.12 -6.90
CA PHE A 18 23.69 34.31 -8.06
C PHE A 18 24.94 33.94 -8.84
N GLY A 19 25.68 32.97 -8.39
CA GLY A 19 26.90 32.57 -9.06
C GLY A 19 27.55 31.29 -8.58
N GLN A 20 26.76 30.22 -8.33
CA GLN A 20 27.30 28.86 -8.30
C GLN A 20 26.26 27.87 -8.82
N PHE A 21 25.71 28.11 -10.00
CA PHE A 21 25.31 27.01 -10.88
C PHE A 21 26.60 26.42 -11.45
N GLY A 22 26.82 25.14 -11.19
CA GLY A 22 27.97 24.43 -11.71
C GLY A 22 28.14 24.70 -13.19
N ARG A 23 29.26 25.27 -13.55
CA ARG A 23 29.68 25.38 -14.94
C ARG A 23 29.73 23.97 -15.51
N THR A 24 28.75 23.63 -16.35
CA THR A 24 28.93 22.57 -17.34
C THR A 24 30.18 22.94 -18.12
N LYS A 25 31.23 22.15 -18.02
CA LYS A 25 32.41 22.30 -18.84
C LYS A 25 31.95 22.19 -20.31
N GLN A 26 32.00 23.29 -21.02
CA GLN A 26 31.85 23.26 -22.47
C GLN A 26 33.06 22.51 -23.05
N PRO A 27 32.89 21.70 -24.10
CA PRO A 27 34.00 21.03 -24.77
C PRO A 27 34.99 22.09 -25.28
N THR A 28 36.21 21.98 -24.80
CA THR A 28 37.28 22.90 -25.25
C THR A 28 37.89 22.37 -26.54
N ILE A 29 37.80 23.15 -27.58
CA ILE A 29 38.60 22.95 -28.79
C ILE A 29 40.03 23.34 -28.46
N SER A 30 40.92 22.37 -28.32
CA SER A 30 42.34 22.59 -27.98
C SER A 30 43.05 23.25 -29.17
N ARG A 31 43.61 24.41 -28.95
CA ARG A 31 44.50 25.07 -29.91
C ARG A 31 45.92 24.50 -29.85
N ASN A 32 46.10 23.26 -30.27
CA ASN A 32 47.45 22.79 -30.55
C ASN A 32 47.75 22.99 -32.04
N SER A 33 48.42 24.08 -32.32
CA SER A 33 48.89 24.50 -33.66
C SER A 33 50.14 23.71 -34.09
N SER A 34 49.98 22.45 -34.51
CA SER A 34 50.98 21.72 -35.24
C SER A 34 50.53 21.24 -36.63
N SER A 35 49.30 21.49 -37.00
CA SER A 35 48.78 21.25 -38.36
C SER A 35 48.39 22.62 -38.96
N GLY A 36 48.86 22.91 -40.15
CA GLY A 36 48.77 24.19 -40.87
C GLY A 36 47.34 24.67 -41.22
N VAL A 37 46.40 24.53 -40.30
CA VAL A 37 45.00 24.98 -40.45
C VAL A 37 44.82 26.31 -39.78
N SER A 38 44.52 27.35 -40.60
CA SER A 38 44.17 28.68 -40.11
C SER A 38 42.69 28.69 -39.66
N TYR A 39 42.42 29.10 -38.41
CA TYR A 39 41.04 29.30 -37.92
C TYR A 39 40.33 30.51 -38.57
N LEU A 40 41.09 31.35 -39.27
CA LEU A 40 40.57 32.54 -39.93
C LEU A 40 40.17 32.27 -41.39
N GLU A 41 40.65 31.16 -41.98
CA GLU A 41 40.36 30.76 -43.36
C GLU A 41 39.96 29.30 -43.41
N PRO A 42 38.64 28.99 -43.22
CA PRO A 42 38.15 27.62 -43.35
C PRO A 42 38.40 27.07 -44.76
N LYS A 43 38.95 25.85 -44.83
CA LYS A 43 39.22 25.19 -46.11
C LYS A 43 38.43 23.88 -46.21
N GLU A 44 37.92 23.56 -47.40
CA GLU A 44 37.22 22.30 -47.67
C GLU A 44 38.23 21.15 -47.81
N TYR A 45 37.98 20.06 -47.08
CA TYR A 45 38.76 18.83 -47.16
C TYR A 45 37.83 17.63 -47.33
N ILE A 46 38.35 16.51 -47.82
CA ILE A 46 37.69 15.19 -47.82
C ILE A 46 38.13 14.47 -46.56
N VAL A 47 37.19 13.88 -45.82
CA VAL A 47 37.53 13.03 -44.66
C VAL A 47 38.24 11.80 -45.13
N GLY A 48 39.54 11.70 -44.86
CA GLY A 48 40.38 10.53 -45.21
C GLY A 48 40.33 9.40 -44.21
N GLY A 49 39.95 9.71 -42.96
CA GLY A 49 39.84 8.73 -41.89
C GLY A 49 39.57 9.39 -40.55
N THR A 50 38.89 8.68 -39.65
CA THR A 50 38.62 9.10 -38.28
C THR A 50 39.04 7.98 -37.32
N THR A 51 39.90 8.29 -36.37
CA THR A 51 40.36 7.36 -35.32
C THR A 51 39.86 7.85 -33.93
N VAL A 52 39.70 6.92 -33.00
CA VAL A 52 39.30 7.27 -31.63
C VAL A 52 40.41 6.81 -30.67
N LYS A 53 40.83 7.72 -29.79
CA LYS A 53 41.80 7.50 -28.73
C LYS A 53 41.15 7.67 -27.36
N GLY A 54 41.47 6.79 -26.43
CA GLY A 54 40.91 6.82 -25.08
C GLY A 54 39.64 5.97 -24.88
N ALA A 55 39.14 5.33 -25.94
CA ALA A 55 38.04 4.35 -25.82
C ALA A 55 38.61 3.04 -25.23
N GLN A 56 38.19 2.72 -24.00
CA GLN A 56 38.56 1.50 -23.30
C GLN A 56 37.37 0.54 -23.14
N TYR A 57 36.16 1.09 -22.97
CA TYR A 57 34.93 0.35 -22.70
C TYR A 57 33.82 0.66 -23.71
N LEU A 58 33.95 1.73 -24.49
CA LEU A 58 33.07 2.08 -25.58
C LEU A 58 33.64 1.61 -26.91
N ASP A 59 32.78 1.19 -27.81
CA ASP A 59 33.20 0.80 -29.16
C ASP A 59 33.63 2.00 -30.00
N ALA A 60 34.89 2.00 -30.46
CA ALA A 60 35.45 3.09 -31.25
C ALA A 60 34.70 3.32 -32.58
N GLY A 61 34.22 2.25 -33.24
CA GLY A 61 33.47 2.32 -34.48
C GLY A 61 32.11 2.99 -34.29
N VAL A 62 31.43 2.71 -33.18
CA VAL A 62 30.17 3.36 -32.81
C VAL A 62 30.40 4.86 -32.57
N LEU A 63 31.48 5.23 -31.88
CA LEU A 63 31.81 6.65 -31.63
C LEU A 63 32.10 7.41 -32.93
N VAL A 64 32.82 6.79 -33.88
CA VAL A 64 33.03 7.37 -35.22
C VAL A 64 31.69 7.57 -35.92
N THR A 65 30.78 6.59 -35.85
CA THR A 65 29.46 6.72 -36.49
C THR A 65 28.64 7.85 -35.87
N ILE A 66 28.66 8.00 -34.53
CA ILE A 66 27.97 9.07 -33.80
C ILE A 66 28.53 10.46 -34.18
N SER A 67 29.85 10.55 -34.40
CA SER A 67 30.49 11.80 -34.80
C SER A 67 30.01 12.31 -36.16
N LYS A 68 29.49 11.45 -37.02
CA LYS A 68 29.09 11.75 -38.42
C LYS A 68 30.24 12.26 -39.29
N LEU A 69 31.49 11.99 -38.94
CA LEU A 69 32.66 12.26 -39.78
C LEU A 69 32.92 11.04 -40.66
N THR A 70 32.16 10.91 -41.75
CA THR A 70 32.18 9.75 -42.63
C THR A 70 33.31 9.90 -43.66
N VAL A 71 34.09 8.82 -43.86
CA VAL A 71 35.18 8.77 -44.84
C VAL A 71 34.62 9.03 -46.25
N GLY A 72 35.25 9.95 -46.99
CA GLY A 72 34.84 10.35 -48.34
C GLY A 72 33.93 11.59 -48.40
N GLU A 73 33.38 12.04 -47.26
CA GLU A 73 32.59 13.28 -47.23
C GLU A 73 33.44 14.54 -47.25
N LYS A 74 32.93 15.56 -47.89
CA LYS A 74 33.54 16.91 -47.89
C LYS A 74 33.14 17.67 -46.64
N VAL A 75 34.11 18.18 -45.92
CA VAL A 75 33.91 18.92 -44.66
C VAL A 75 34.72 20.21 -44.68
N LEU A 76 34.12 21.30 -44.21
CA LEU A 76 34.82 22.55 -43.97
C LEU A 76 35.55 22.48 -42.63
N VAL A 77 36.84 22.76 -42.61
CA VAL A 77 37.68 22.66 -41.40
C VAL A 77 38.47 23.96 -41.19
N PRO A 78 38.24 24.64 -40.05
CA PRO A 78 37.18 24.43 -39.06
C PRO A 78 35.80 24.81 -39.59
N GLY A 79 34.75 24.10 -39.12
CA GLY A 79 33.38 24.37 -39.57
C GLY A 79 32.33 23.61 -38.78
N ASP A 80 31.06 23.72 -39.21
CA ASP A 80 29.93 23.15 -38.53
C ASP A 80 30.00 21.63 -38.36
N ALA A 81 30.54 20.91 -39.36
CA ALA A 81 30.69 19.46 -39.31
C ALA A 81 31.58 19.02 -38.13
N THR A 82 32.72 19.72 -37.93
CA THR A 82 33.63 19.41 -36.81
C THR A 82 33.07 19.81 -35.45
N ALA A 83 32.34 20.93 -35.37
CA ALA A 83 31.66 21.34 -34.15
C ALA A 83 30.52 20.41 -33.80
N ASN A 84 29.71 19.99 -34.79
CA ASN A 84 28.62 19.06 -34.61
C ASN A 84 29.12 17.65 -34.24
N ALA A 85 30.27 17.21 -34.75
CA ALA A 85 30.86 15.92 -34.35
C ALA A 85 31.15 15.86 -32.85
N VAL A 86 31.80 16.91 -32.33
CA VAL A 86 32.06 17.03 -30.88
C VAL A 86 30.75 17.08 -30.10
N LYS A 87 29.78 17.87 -30.56
CA LYS A 87 28.47 18.00 -29.91
C LYS A 87 27.70 16.68 -29.91
N ASN A 88 27.63 15.99 -31.04
CA ASN A 88 26.92 14.70 -31.13
C ASN A 88 27.48 13.65 -30.16
N LEU A 89 28.80 13.60 -30.02
CA LEU A 89 29.46 12.70 -29.03
C LEU A 89 29.18 13.12 -27.59
N TRP A 90 29.23 14.44 -27.32
CA TRP A 90 28.96 15.00 -26.00
C TRP A 90 27.51 14.78 -25.56
N ASP A 91 26.56 14.96 -26.46
CA ASP A 91 25.11 14.83 -26.19
C ASP A 91 24.71 13.38 -25.84
N GLN A 92 25.55 12.38 -26.13
CA GLN A 92 25.33 11.01 -25.67
C GLN A 92 25.42 10.85 -24.14
N GLY A 93 26.04 11.80 -23.43
CA GLY A 93 26.19 11.77 -21.98
C GLY A 93 27.10 10.65 -21.45
N LEU A 94 27.85 9.97 -22.32
CA LEU A 94 28.73 8.84 -22.02
C LEU A 94 30.17 9.27 -21.74
N LEU A 95 30.52 10.49 -22.11
CA LEU A 95 31.86 11.02 -22.10
C LEU A 95 32.02 12.17 -21.11
N ASP A 96 33.18 12.23 -20.44
CA ASP A 96 33.53 13.31 -19.51
C ASP A 96 34.31 14.42 -20.24
N ASP A 97 35.05 14.09 -21.32
CA ASP A 97 35.68 15.05 -22.22
C ASP A 97 35.74 14.49 -23.63
N VAL A 98 35.65 15.39 -24.64
CA VAL A 98 35.76 15.07 -26.06
C VAL A 98 36.59 16.16 -26.74
N LYS A 99 37.67 15.74 -27.39
CA LYS A 99 38.49 16.62 -28.21
C LYS A 99 38.58 16.05 -29.61
N LEU A 100 38.45 16.94 -30.61
CA LEU A 100 38.65 16.60 -32.01
C LEU A 100 39.96 17.22 -32.47
N ASN A 101 40.93 16.37 -32.78
CA ASN A 101 42.24 16.75 -33.26
C ASN A 101 42.38 16.39 -34.76
N ILE A 102 43.19 17.14 -35.48
CA ILE A 102 43.62 16.76 -36.82
C ILE A 102 44.92 15.98 -36.64
N SER A 103 44.91 14.71 -37.04
CA SER A 103 46.08 13.83 -36.91
C SER A 103 47.03 13.97 -38.12
N ASP A 104 46.46 14.18 -39.34
CA ASP A 104 47.25 14.33 -40.57
C ASP A 104 46.43 15.05 -41.64
N ILE A 105 47.15 15.68 -42.62
CA ILE A 105 46.56 16.27 -43.83
C ILE A 105 47.39 15.82 -45.04
N ARG A 106 46.76 15.12 -45.98
CA ARG A 106 47.37 14.62 -47.18
C ARG A 106 46.66 15.15 -48.41
N GLY A 107 47.21 16.20 -49.01
CA GLY A 107 46.57 16.92 -50.14
C GLY A 107 45.24 17.52 -49.71
N ASP A 108 44.14 17.08 -50.32
CA ASP A 108 42.80 17.52 -49.99
C ASP A 108 42.09 16.63 -48.95
N SER A 109 42.79 15.65 -48.38
CA SER A 109 42.23 14.72 -47.37
C SER A 109 42.72 15.06 -45.97
N VAL A 110 41.77 15.14 -45.01
CA VAL A 110 42.01 15.38 -43.59
C VAL A 110 41.75 14.12 -42.80
N PHE A 111 42.60 13.82 -41.84
CA PHE A 111 42.44 12.70 -40.91
C PHE A 111 42.19 13.25 -39.51
N PHE A 112 41.12 12.74 -38.87
CA PHE A 112 40.73 13.18 -37.54
C PHE A 112 41.11 12.14 -36.46
N GLU A 113 41.48 12.65 -35.31
CA GLU A 113 41.64 11.84 -34.07
C GLU A 113 40.65 12.42 -33.03
N ILE A 114 39.70 11.60 -32.63
CA ILE A 114 38.76 11.92 -31.55
C ILE A 114 39.39 11.40 -30.25
N GLU A 115 39.84 12.30 -29.39
CA GLU A 115 40.35 11.96 -28.05
C GLU A 115 39.21 12.10 -27.06
N ILE A 116 38.91 11.00 -26.30
CA ILE A 116 37.80 10.98 -25.37
C ILE A 116 38.26 10.56 -23.98
N ILE A 117 37.49 11.00 -22.99
CA ILE A 117 37.53 10.48 -21.60
C ILE A 117 36.16 9.90 -21.30
N GLU A 118 36.10 8.60 -21.05
CA GLU A 118 34.84 7.93 -20.72
C GLU A 118 34.40 8.24 -19.31
N ARG A 119 33.06 8.44 -19.12
CA ARG A 119 32.51 8.60 -17.78
C ARG A 119 32.54 7.29 -17.02
N PRO A 120 32.92 7.30 -15.73
CA PRO A 120 32.92 6.11 -14.92
C PRO A 120 31.49 5.61 -14.61
N ARG A 121 31.38 4.34 -14.28
CA ARG A 121 30.14 3.70 -13.83
C ARG A 121 30.11 3.60 -12.31
N VAL A 122 28.91 3.51 -11.76
CA VAL A 122 28.74 3.28 -10.32
C VAL A 122 28.92 1.79 -10.04
N SER A 123 29.96 1.40 -9.27
CA SER A 123 30.12 0.04 -8.77
C SER A 123 29.13 -0.24 -7.63
N LYS A 124 29.03 0.68 -6.68
CA LYS A 124 28.10 0.59 -5.55
C LYS A 124 27.77 1.95 -4.97
N PHE A 125 26.62 2.01 -4.26
CA PHE A 125 26.25 3.16 -3.44
C PHE A 125 26.61 2.90 -1.98
N GLU A 126 27.28 3.86 -1.34
CA GLU A 126 27.54 3.87 0.09
C GLU A 126 26.72 4.98 0.75
N LEU A 127 25.66 4.60 1.46
CA LEU A 127 24.75 5.51 2.14
C LEU A 127 25.27 5.85 3.54
N THR A 128 25.27 7.14 3.89
CA THR A 128 25.68 7.64 5.21
C THR A 128 24.67 8.66 5.74
N GLY A 129 24.63 8.85 7.08
CA GLY A 129 23.68 9.76 7.73
C GLY A 129 22.31 9.14 8.06
N LEU A 130 22.15 7.83 7.86
CA LEU A 130 20.92 7.07 8.05
C LEU A 130 21.09 5.95 9.08
N LYS A 131 19.99 5.45 9.64
CA LYS A 131 19.97 4.23 10.45
C LYS A 131 20.06 2.99 9.56
N LYS A 132 20.56 1.85 10.08
CA LYS A 132 20.77 0.61 9.33
C LYS A 132 19.52 0.18 8.52
N GLY A 133 18.35 0.06 9.12
CA GLY A 133 17.13 -0.31 8.38
C GLY A 133 16.69 0.70 7.33
N GLU A 134 17.00 2.00 7.49
CA GLU A 134 16.74 3.01 6.46
C GLU A 134 17.73 2.91 5.30
N ILE A 135 18.97 2.48 5.58
CA ILE A 135 19.97 2.18 4.55
C ILE A 135 19.48 1.04 3.70
N ASP A 136 19.05 -0.05 4.33
CA ASP A 136 18.55 -1.25 3.65
C ASP A 136 17.34 -0.90 2.75
N ASP A 137 16.36 -0.15 3.28
CA ASP A 137 15.18 0.32 2.53
C ASP A 137 15.53 1.15 1.29
N ILE A 138 16.54 2.02 1.38
CA ILE A 138 16.98 2.86 0.25
C ILE A 138 17.81 2.06 -0.72
N GLN A 139 18.70 1.20 -0.23
CA GLN A 139 19.58 0.38 -1.04
C GLN A 139 18.78 -0.53 -1.98
N ASP A 140 17.70 -1.14 -1.49
CA ASP A 140 16.78 -1.93 -2.31
C ASP A 140 16.14 -1.11 -3.44
N LYS A 141 15.82 0.16 -3.19
CA LYS A 141 15.20 1.06 -4.17
C LYS A 141 16.14 1.61 -5.24
N ILE A 142 17.45 1.64 -4.96
CA ILE A 142 18.45 2.16 -5.89
C ILE A 142 19.38 1.06 -6.47
N LYS A 143 19.18 -0.20 -6.08
CA LYS A 143 20.00 -1.33 -6.50
C LYS A 143 20.10 -1.48 -8.02
N ASP A 144 19.01 -1.22 -8.73
CA ASP A 144 18.93 -1.26 -10.19
C ASP A 144 19.72 -0.13 -10.90
N LYS A 145 20.26 0.82 -10.13
CA LYS A 145 21.10 1.92 -10.61
C LYS A 145 22.60 1.58 -10.56
N ASN A 146 23.01 0.45 -9.96
CA ASN A 146 24.39 -0.02 -10.04
C ASN A 146 24.75 -0.32 -11.50
N GLY A 147 26.01 -0.09 -11.88
CA GLY A 147 26.50 -0.24 -13.25
C GLY A 147 26.10 0.87 -14.22
N LYS A 148 25.28 1.83 -13.80
CA LYS A 148 24.91 2.99 -14.62
C LYS A 148 26.03 4.01 -14.67
N ILE A 149 26.11 4.72 -15.79
CA ILE A 149 27.07 5.80 -16.01
C ILE A 149 26.71 7.00 -15.14
N ILE A 150 27.72 7.61 -14.55
CA ILE A 150 27.53 8.79 -13.70
C ILE A 150 27.27 10.01 -14.57
N ASN A 151 26.10 10.57 -14.44
CA ASN A 151 25.66 11.81 -15.04
C ASN A 151 24.67 12.54 -14.14
N ASP A 152 24.28 13.76 -14.49
CA ASP A 152 23.34 14.57 -13.73
C ASP A 152 21.97 13.88 -13.59
N ASN A 153 21.55 13.13 -14.61
CA ASN A 153 20.31 12.37 -14.56
C ASN A 153 20.32 11.28 -13.48
N LEU A 154 21.44 10.57 -13.32
CA LEU A 154 21.60 9.58 -12.25
C LEU A 154 21.52 10.23 -10.87
N TYR A 155 22.22 11.35 -10.66
CA TYR A 155 22.15 12.10 -9.40
C TYR A 155 20.73 12.57 -9.08
N ASN A 156 20.05 13.14 -10.08
CA ASN A 156 18.67 13.60 -9.92
C ASN A 156 17.72 12.44 -9.63
N THR A 157 17.87 11.31 -10.31
CA THR A 157 17.04 10.12 -10.10
C THR A 157 17.23 9.56 -8.69
N VAL A 158 18.47 9.35 -8.26
CA VAL A 158 18.78 8.83 -6.91
C VAL A 158 18.32 9.82 -5.83
N SER A 159 18.57 11.12 -6.03
CA SER A 159 18.07 12.17 -5.11
C SER A 159 16.55 12.15 -5.02
N SER A 160 15.86 12.01 -6.12
CA SER A 160 14.38 11.97 -6.16
C SER A 160 13.84 10.75 -5.40
N ILE A 161 14.43 9.56 -5.60
CA ILE A 161 14.05 8.33 -4.88
C ILE A 161 14.23 8.52 -3.38
N ILE A 162 15.40 9.03 -2.95
CA ILE A 162 15.72 9.25 -1.53
C ILE A 162 14.79 10.30 -0.93
N LYS A 163 14.66 11.46 -1.57
CA LYS A 163 13.79 12.54 -1.09
C LYS A 163 12.33 12.10 -1.00
N LYS A 164 11.80 11.41 -2.02
CA LYS A 164 10.44 10.88 -2.02
C LYS A 164 10.20 9.94 -0.84
N HIS A 165 11.10 8.97 -0.60
CA HIS A 165 11.02 8.04 0.52
C HIS A 165 10.95 8.75 1.89
N PHE A 166 11.76 9.78 2.09
CA PHE A 166 11.76 10.51 3.36
C PHE A 166 10.62 11.52 3.48
N THR A 167 10.16 12.11 2.36
CA THR A 167 8.96 12.97 2.34
C THR A 167 7.72 12.18 2.77
N GLU A 168 7.55 10.94 2.28
CA GLU A 168 6.48 10.04 2.71
C GLU A 168 6.54 9.75 4.22
N LYS A 169 7.73 9.70 4.79
CA LYS A 169 7.96 9.52 6.24
C LYS A 169 7.88 10.83 7.06
N GLY A 170 7.62 11.98 6.39
CA GLY A 170 7.45 13.30 7.01
C GLY A 170 8.71 14.16 7.12
N TYR A 171 9.79 13.83 6.40
CA TYR A 171 11.03 14.59 6.34
C TYR A 171 11.08 15.41 5.04
N LEU A 172 10.38 16.54 4.99
CA LEU A 172 10.24 17.35 3.77
C LEU A 172 11.54 18.02 3.30
N TYR A 173 12.48 18.27 4.20
CA TYR A 173 13.70 19.03 3.92
C TYR A 173 14.93 18.13 3.77
N THR A 174 14.73 16.88 3.34
CA THR A 174 15.84 15.94 3.13
C THR A 174 16.79 16.44 2.04
N GLU A 175 18.07 16.54 2.40
CA GLU A 175 19.17 16.91 1.50
C GLU A 175 20.02 15.70 1.19
N VAL A 176 20.50 15.63 -0.05
CA VAL A 176 21.35 14.55 -0.55
C VAL A 176 22.60 15.15 -1.17
N ALA A 177 23.76 14.74 -0.68
CA ALA A 177 25.05 15.16 -1.21
C ALA A 177 25.83 13.93 -1.70
N TYR A 178 26.57 14.10 -2.78
CA TYR A 178 27.32 13.04 -3.44
C TYR A 178 28.82 13.28 -3.35
N LYS A 179 29.58 12.22 -3.17
CA LYS A 179 31.04 12.21 -3.32
C LYS A 179 31.45 10.95 -4.07
N GLN A 180 32.20 11.12 -5.14
CA GLN A 180 32.80 10.01 -5.87
C GLN A 180 34.08 9.55 -5.18
N GLN A 181 34.28 8.25 -5.12
CA GLN A 181 35.54 7.62 -4.74
C GLN A 181 35.88 6.56 -5.78
N LYS A 182 37.09 6.62 -6.38
CA LYS A 182 37.54 5.63 -7.36
C LYS A 182 37.45 4.23 -6.75
N ASP A 183 36.85 3.31 -7.48
CA ASP A 183 36.87 1.91 -7.11
C ASP A 183 38.24 1.32 -7.53
N THR A 184 38.88 0.61 -6.63
CA THR A 184 40.18 -0.03 -6.87
C THR A 184 40.06 -1.48 -7.38
N VAL A 185 38.83 -2.04 -7.32
CA VAL A 185 38.53 -3.41 -7.71
C VAL A 185 37.99 -3.47 -9.15
N GLU A 186 37.06 -2.57 -9.48
CA GLU A 186 36.44 -2.52 -10.80
C GLU A 186 37.01 -1.35 -11.61
N ALA A 187 37.55 -1.68 -12.81
CA ALA A 187 38.08 -0.70 -13.72
C ALA A 187 36.97 0.23 -14.25
N ASN A 188 37.29 1.51 -14.50
CA ASN A 188 36.37 2.57 -14.90
C ASN A 188 35.11 2.68 -14.03
N SER A 189 35.22 2.35 -12.76
CA SER A 189 34.13 2.38 -11.82
C SER A 189 34.44 3.24 -10.60
N VAL A 190 33.38 3.78 -10.01
CA VAL A 190 33.47 4.55 -8.76
C VAL A 190 32.42 4.11 -7.76
N ILE A 191 32.80 4.17 -6.51
CA ILE A 191 31.89 4.05 -5.36
C ILE A 191 31.25 5.42 -5.17
N LEU A 192 29.92 5.48 -5.26
CA LEU A 192 29.18 6.70 -5.05
C LEU A 192 28.75 6.83 -3.58
N LYS A 193 29.48 7.64 -2.82
CA LYS A 193 29.12 7.96 -1.44
C LYS A 193 27.99 8.97 -1.41
N VAL A 194 26.87 8.57 -0.82
CA VAL A 194 25.65 9.38 -0.73
C VAL A 194 25.41 9.74 0.73
N LYS A 195 25.63 11.01 1.05
CA LYS A 195 25.36 11.55 2.38
C LYS A 195 23.93 12.10 2.43
N VAL A 196 23.09 11.53 3.26
CA VAL A 196 21.69 11.94 3.43
C VAL A 196 21.53 12.66 4.77
N ASN A 197 21.04 13.89 4.71
CA ASN A 197 20.62 14.65 5.88
C ASN A 197 19.09 14.77 5.88
N LYS A 198 18.42 14.03 6.75
CA LYS A 198 16.94 14.00 6.81
C LYS A 198 16.36 15.27 7.44
N HIS A 199 17.14 16.00 8.23
CA HIS A 199 16.64 17.03 9.13
C HIS A 199 15.57 16.49 10.10
N ASN A 200 14.67 17.37 10.57
CA ASN A 200 13.59 17.00 11.47
C ASN A 200 12.31 16.67 10.70
N LYS A 201 11.45 15.82 11.28
CA LYS A 201 10.08 15.69 10.81
C LYS A 201 9.36 17.01 11.00
N VAL A 202 8.67 17.45 9.95
CA VAL A 202 7.95 18.71 9.99
C VAL A 202 6.60 18.56 10.69
N LYS A 203 6.15 19.64 11.33
CA LYS A 203 4.83 19.74 11.94
C LYS A 203 4.02 20.81 11.23
N VAL A 204 2.71 20.69 11.30
CA VAL A 204 1.80 21.72 10.78
C VAL A 204 1.65 22.82 11.82
N HIS A 205 2.18 24.01 11.51
CA HIS A 205 2.04 25.20 12.36
C HIS A 205 0.61 25.74 12.28
N HIS A 206 0.18 26.04 11.06
CA HIS A 206 -1.15 26.60 10.80
C HIS A 206 -1.76 26.03 9.52
N ILE A 207 -3.10 25.98 9.47
CA ILE A 207 -3.87 25.64 8.28
C ILE A 207 -4.78 26.82 8.00
N SER A 208 -4.46 27.58 6.97
CA SER A 208 -5.27 28.69 6.45
C SER A 208 -6.27 28.16 5.44
N ILE A 209 -7.51 28.60 5.54
CA ILE A 209 -8.60 28.17 4.69
C ILE A 209 -9.24 29.42 4.08
N GLU A 210 -9.44 29.39 2.78
CA GLU A 210 -10.06 30.46 2.01
C GLU A 210 -11.19 29.88 1.14
N GLY A 211 -12.15 30.76 0.77
CA GLY A 211 -13.25 30.39 -0.11
C GLY A 211 -14.41 29.65 0.58
N ASN A 212 -14.28 29.37 1.87
CA ASN A 212 -15.33 28.78 2.67
C ASN A 212 -16.35 29.87 3.10
N THR A 213 -17.59 29.70 2.71
CA THR A 213 -18.69 30.62 3.01
C THR A 213 -19.70 30.02 3.96
N VAL A 214 -19.90 28.72 3.92
CA VAL A 214 -20.89 27.97 4.71
C VAL A 214 -20.22 27.27 5.91
N PHE A 215 -19.08 26.65 5.69
CA PHE A 215 -18.37 25.98 6.76
C PHE A 215 -17.30 26.88 7.35
N THR A 216 -17.26 26.95 8.68
CA THR A 216 -16.19 27.69 9.37
C THR A 216 -14.85 26.97 9.22
N ASP A 217 -13.75 27.71 9.29
CA ASP A 217 -12.38 27.15 9.31
C ASP A 217 -12.22 26.03 10.33
N TYR A 218 -12.82 26.20 11.52
CA TYR A 218 -12.78 25.18 12.55
C TYR A 218 -13.44 23.88 12.10
N GLN A 219 -14.59 23.96 11.43
CA GLN A 219 -15.30 22.79 10.93
C GLN A 219 -14.49 22.08 9.85
N ILE A 220 -13.89 22.82 8.92
CA ILE A 220 -13.02 22.26 7.86
C ILE A 220 -11.78 21.64 8.48
N ARG A 221 -11.07 22.33 9.37
CA ARG A 221 -9.92 21.75 10.09
C ARG A 221 -10.26 20.48 10.87
N LYS A 222 -11.47 20.38 11.42
CA LYS A 222 -11.95 19.17 12.12
C LYS A 222 -12.19 17.99 11.17
N MET A 223 -12.48 18.25 9.89
CA MET A 223 -12.62 17.22 8.85
C MET A 223 -11.27 16.61 8.47
N LEU A 224 -10.16 17.37 8.56
CA LEU A 224 -8.79 16.89 8.36
C LEU A 224 -8.34 16.07 9.59
N LYS A 225 -8.63 14.77 9.60
CA LYS A 225 -8.44 13.94 10.81
C LYS A 225 -6.98 13.57 11.09
N LYS A 226 -6.17 13.38 10.04
CA LYS A 226 -4.77 12.93 10.12
C LYS A 226 -3.79 14.09 10.07
N THR A 227 -4.14 15.18 9.37
CA THR A 227 -3.36 16.41 9.21
C THR A 227 -3.86 17.44 10.22
N LYS A 228 -3.24 17.44 11.40
CA LYS A 228 -3.66 18.33 12.49
C LYS A 228 -2.65 19.44 12.70
N GLN A 229 -3.18 20.66 12.91
CA GLN A 229 -2.42 21.80 13.40
C GLN A 229 -1.82 21.49 14.78
N GLN A 230 -0.64 21.98 15.04
CA GLN A 230 0.03 21.86 16.33
C GLN A 230 -0.83 22.59 17.40
N ALA A 231 -1.21 21.88 18.45
CA ALA A 231 -1.98 22.48 19.55
C ALA A 231 -1.04 22.77 20.72
N PHE A 232 -1.09 24.02 21.18
CA PHE A 232 -0.27 24.53 22.28
C PHE A 232 -0.38 23.72 23.58
N TYR A 233 -1.55 23.15 23.86
CA TYR A 233 -1.84 22.40 25.09
C TYR A 233 -1.59 20.90 25.02
N LYS A 234 -1.13 20.37 23.88
CA LYS A 234 -0.88 18.93 23.71
C LYS A 234 0.62 18.64 23.79
N LEU A 235 1.09 18.23 24.96
CA LEU A 235 2.49 17.83 25.21
C LEU A 235 2.94 16.63 24.36
N LEU A 236 2.05 15.78 23.92
CA LEU A 236 2.35 14.56 23.18
C LEU A 236 2.10 14.73 21.68
N GLY A 237 3.13 15.12 20.94
CA GLY A 237 3.43 14.72 19.57
C GLY A 237 2.39 14.86 18.46
N THR A 238 1.38 15.74 18.58
CA THR A 238 0.38 15.97 17.53
C THR A 238 0.89 16.95 16.47
N GLY A 239 0.46 16.78 15.23
CA GLY A 239 0.77 17.70 14.13
C GLY A 239 1.93 17.29 13.21
N LYS A 240 2.43 16.05 13.27
CA LYS A 240 3.41 15.55 12.30
C LYS A 240 2.78 15.47 10.92
N PHE A 241 3.36 16.14 9.96
CA PHE A 241 2.92 16.14 8.57
C PHE A 241 3.48 14.93 7.82
N THR A 242 2.67 14.32 6.96
CA THR A 242 3.11 13.44 5.87
C THR A 242 2.24 13.74 4.66
N ALA A 243 2.83 13.76 3.46
CA ALA A 243 2.11 14.06 2.22
C ALA A 243 0.94 13.10 1.98
N GLU A 244 1.15 11.79 2.17
CA GLU A 244 0.11 10.77 2.03
C GLU A 244 -1.11 11.02 2.93
N LYS A 245 -0.87 11.39 4.19
CA LYS A 245 -1.97 11.71 5.12
C LYS A 245 -2.72 12.95 4.72
N PHE A 246 -2.02 13.93 4.18
CA PHE A 246 -2.63 15.17 3.72
C PHE A 246 -3.48 14.93 2.48
N GLU A 247 -3.00 14.16 1.48
CA GLU A 247 -3.80 13.76 0.32
C GLU A 247 -5.06 13.00 0.75
N SER A 248 -4.92 11.99 1.59
CA SER A 248 -6.07 11.23 2.14
C SER A 248 -7.06 12.12 2.91
N ASP A 249 -6.59 13.17 3.58
CA ASP A 249 -7.47 14.10 4.29
C ASP A 249 -8.17 15.07 3.34
N LYS A 250 -7.54 15.49 2.24
CA LYS A 250 -8.16 16.31 1.19
C LYS A 250 -9.33 15.56 0.52
N GLU A 251 -9.10 14.29 0.13
CA GLU A 251 -10.16 13.44 -0.42
C GLU A 251 -11.33 13.28 0.55
N LYS A 252 -11.03 13.00 1.82
CA LYS A 252 -12.07 12.88 2.87
C LYS A 252 -12.78 14.18 3.19
N LEU A 253 -12.10 15.31 3.05
CA LEU A 253 -12.73 16.62 3.20
C LEU A 253 -13.78 16.82 2.11
N LEU A 254 -13.42 16.59 0.84
CA LEU A 254 -14.35 16.72 -0.29
C LEU A 254 -15.52 15.75 -0.17
N SER A 255 -15.24 14.45 0.11
CA SER A 255 -16.30 13.45 0.35
C SER A 255 -17.29 13.91 1.42
N LYS A 256 -16.82 14.49 2.55
CA LYS A 256 -17.71 14.98 3.61
C LYS A 256 -18.50 16.22 3.24
N LEU A 257 -17.98 17.07 2.37
CA LEU A 257 -18.75 18.19 1.84
C LEU A 257 -19.85 17.67 0.92
N GLN A 258 -19.51 16.71 0.05
CA GLN A 258 -20.44 16.05 -0.87
C GLN A 258 -21.52 15.25 -0.12
N GLU A 259 -21.17 14.51 0.95
CA GLU A 259 -22.14 13.85 1.85
C GLU A 259 -23.17 14.83 2.45
N ARG A 260 -22.79 16.11 2.60
CA ARG A 260 -23.66 17.16 3.14
C ARG A 260 -24.45 17.93 2.08
N GLY A 261 -24.38 17.47 0.83
CA GLY A 261 -25.10 18.04 -0.29
C GLY A 261 -24.32 19.02 -1.16
N TYR A 262 -23.06 19.31 -0.83
CA TYR A 262 -22.22 20.22 -1.61
C TYR A 262 -21.51 19.46 -2.71
N ARG A 263 -22.29 18.99 -3.70
CA ARG A 263 -21.84 18.14 -4.81
C ARG A 263 -20.65 18.73 -5.56
N ASP A 264 -20.70 20.04 -5.84
CA ASP A 264 -19.71 20.74 -6.65
C ASP A 264 -18.49 21.19 -5.84
N ALA A 265 -18.41 20.78 -4.56
CA ALA A 265 -17.29 21.11 -3.70
C ALA A 265 -15.98 20.59 -4.27
N ARG A 266 -14.99 21.48 -4.37
CA ARG A 266 -13.65 21.16 -4.89
C ARG A 266 -12.58 22.01 -4.24
N LEU A 267 -11.37 21.51 -4.21
CA LEU A 267 -10.20 22.31 -3.89
C LEU A 267 -9.75 23.04 -5.15
N LEU A 268 -9.73 24.37 -5.09
CA LEU A 268 -9.24 25.21 -6.17
C LEU A 268 -7.70 25.25 -6.18
N ARG A 269 -7.13 25.31 -4.99
CA ARG A 269 -5.68 25.35 -4.79
C ARG A 269 -5.35 24.82 -3.40
N ASP A 270 -4.23 24.09 -3.32
CA ASP A 270 -3.56 23.77 -2.06
C ASP A 270 -2.07 24.09 -2.21
N SER A 271 -1.47 24.56 -1.15
CA SER A 271 -0.03 24.82 -1.12
C SER A 271 0.52 24.65 0.28
N ILE A 272 1.81 24.31 0.33
CA ILE A 272 2.55 24.10 1.55
C ILE A 272 3.73 25.07 1.54
N ALA A 273 3.79 25.95 2.53
CA ALA A 273 4.89 26.87 2.71
C ALA A 273 5.73 26.49 3.94
N LYS A 274 7.03 26.77 3.86
CA LYS A 274 7.92 26.62 4.99
C LYS A 274 7.67 27.77 5.96
N PHE A 275 7.33 27.46 7.21
CA PHE A 275 7.22 28.45 8.28
C PHE A 275 8.58 28.63 8.96
N ASP A 276 9.17 27.53 9.43
CA ASP A 276 10.51 27.50 10.03
C ASP A 276 11.25 26.20 9.65
N GLY A 277 12.41 25.92 10.30
CA GLY A 277 13.18 24.69 10.05
C GLY A 277 12.51 23.39 10.51
N LYS A 278 11.36 23.46 11.21
CA LYS A 278 10.66 22.31 11.82
C LYS A 278 9.16 22.30 11.55
N SER A 279 8.61 23.36 10.95
CA SER A 279 7.17 23.50 10.72
C SER A 279 6.83 24.10 9.37
N ILE A 280 5.59 23.83 8.94
CA ILE A 280 5.00 24.28 7.68
C ILE A 280 3.65 24.93 7.94
N GLU A 281 3.25 25.80 7.02
CA GLU A 281 1.90 26.30 6.87
C GLU A 281 1.24 25.65 5.65
N ILE A 282 -0.05 25.32 5.79
CA ILE A 282 -0.87 24.75 4.73
C ILE A 282 -1.92 25.78 4.36
N PHE A 283 -2.05 26.05 3.08
CA PHE A 283 -3.07 26.93 2.51
C PHE A 283 -4.03 26.09 1.68
N LEU A 284 -5.32 26.19 1.96
CA LEU A 284 -6.39 25.51 1.24
C LEU A 284 -7.37 26.55 0.72
N ASN A 285 -7.57 26.57 -0.59
CA ASN A 285 -8.63 27.35 -1.21
C ASN A 285 -9.73 26.40 -1.67
N ILE A 286 -10.93 26.54 -1.10
CA ILE A 286 -12.04 25.63 -1.25
C ILE A 286 -13.18 26.34 -1.96
N TYR A 287 -13.73 25.73 -2.98
CA TYR A 287 -15.03 26.11 -3.52
C TYR A 287 -16.08 25.14 -2.96
N GLU A 288 -17.01 25.63 -2.17
CA GLU A 288 -18.03 24.80 -1.54
C GLU A 288 -19.19 24.47 -2.50
N GLY A 289 -19.51 25.38 -3.41
CA GLY A 289 -20.64 25.23 -4.33
C GLY A 289 -22.00 25.41 -3.66
N SER A 290 -23.06 25.06 -4.38
CA SER A 290 -24.43 25.09 -3.89
C SER A 290 -24.78 23.78 -3.19
N LYS A 291 -25.73 23.82 -2.26
CA LYS A 291 -26.25 22.63 -1.61
C LYS A 291 -27.37 22.05 -2.45
N TYR A 292 -27.30 20.77 -2.76
CA TYR A 292 -28.25 20.06 -3.59
C TYR A 292 -29.14 19.11 -2.78
N TYR A 293 -30.32 18.85 -3.31
CA TYR A 293 -31.33 17.95 -2.75
C TYR A 293 -31.79 16.97 -3.81
N PHE A 294 -32.28 15.80 -3.41
CA PHE A 294 -32.91 14.86 -4.32
C PHE A 294 -34.24 15.43 -4.82
N GLY A 295 -34.40 15.49 -6.13
CA GLY A 295 -35.61 15.86 -6.83
C GLY A 295 -36.53 14.65 -7.05
N ASP A 296 -37.11 14.54 -8.25
CA ASP A 296 -37.97 13.41 -8.61
C ASP A 296 -37.13 12.19 -8.89
N LEU A 297 -37.53 11.03 -8.32
CA LEU A 297 -36.86 9.75 -8.45
C LEU A 297 -37.75 8.82 -9.23
N SER A 298 -37.30 8.35 -10.39
CA SER A 298 -38.07 7.48 -11.28
C SER A 298 -37.29 6.22 -11.63
N TRP A 299 -38.00 5.16 -11.97
CA TRP A 299 -37.44 3.86 -12.32
C TRP A 299 -37.85 3.46 -13.73
N SER A 300 -36.93 2.89 -14.50
CA SER A 300 -37.19 2.35 -15.84
C SER A 300 -36.46 1.02 -16.02
N GLY A 301 -37.06 0.08 -16.77
CA GLY A 301 -36.51 -1.24 -17.03
C GLY A 301 -36.71 -2.28 -15.90
N ASN A 302 -37.43 -1.94 -14.84
CA ASN A 302 -37.70 -2.81 -13.68
C ASN A 302 -38.96 -3.65 -13.89
N ALA A 303 -38.83 -4.79 -14.57
CA ALA A 303 -39.96 -5.70 -14.85
C ALA A 303 -40.29 -6.61 -13.65
N LYS A 304 -39.29 -7.03 -12.88
CA LYS A 304 -39.44 -7.99 -11.77
C LYS A 304 -40.03 -7.35 -10.51
N TYR A 305 -39.53 -6.20 -10.10
CA TYR A 305 -39.97 -5.50 -8.89
C TYR A 305 -40.60 -4.16 -9.25
N SER A 306 -41.73 -3.85 -8.64
CA SER A 306 -42.40 -2.55 -8.86
C SER A 306 -41.53 -1.40 -8.36
N ALA A 307 -41.71 -0.21 -8.95
CA ALA A 307 -41.04 1.01 -8.53
C ALA A 307 -41.25 1.31 -7.02
N ASP A 308 -42.42 0.98 -6.46
CA ASP A 308 -42.70 1.18 -5.03
C ASP A 308 -41.83 0.31 -4.13
N ILE A 309 -41.54 -0.96 -4.55
CA ILE A 309 -40.66 -1.85 -3.79
C ILE A 309 -39.24 -1.31 -3.85
N LEU A 310 -38.78 -0.95 -5.05
CA LEU A 310 -37.42 -0.43 -5.24
C LEU A 310 -37.21 0.88 -4.47
N GLN A 311 -38.21 1.76 -4.50
CA GLN A 311 -38.18 3.03 -3.75
C GLN A 311 -38.14 2.81 -2.22
N LYS A 312 -38.85 1.80 -1.72
CA LYS A 312 -38.81 1.39 -0.32
C LYS A 312 -37.40 0.92 0.09
N VAL A 313 -36.75 0.11 -0.73
CA VAL A 313 -35.39 -0.38 -0.46
C VAL A 313 -34.38 0.74 -0.57
N LEU A 314 -34.48 1.58 -1.60
CA LEU A 314 -33.64 2.75 -1.79
C LEU A 314 -33.69 3.69 -0.57
N SER A 315 -34.87 3.82 0.04
CA SER A 315 -35.10 4.64 1.27
C SER A 315 -34.62 6.09 1.16
N ILE A 316 -34.57 6.66 -0.03
CA ILE A 316 -34.26 8.07 -0.30
C ILE A 316 -35.54 8.75 -0.76
N LYS A 317 -35.81 9.94 -0.23
CA LYS A 317 -37.04 10.72 -0.53
C LYS A 317 -36.70 12.02 -1.25
N LYS A 318 -37.63 12.51 -2.07
CA LYS A 318 -37.59 13.87 -2.63
C LYS A 318 -37.43 14.89 -1.51
N GLY A 319 -36.54 15.87 -1.71
CA GLY A 319 -36.22 16.91 -0.74
C GLY A 319 -35.16 16.52 0.33
N GLU A 320 -34.70 15.26 0.35
CA GLU A 320 -33.53 14.91 1.17
C GLU A 320 -32.26 15.52 0.60
N ILE A 321 -31.25 15.71 1.45
CA ILE A 321 -29.94 16.22 1.04
C ILE A 321 -29.30 15.23 0.07
N PHE A 322 -28.88 15.73 -1.10
CA PHE A 322 -28.20 14.93 -2.10
C PHE A 322 -26.85 14.45 -1.60
N SER A 323 -26.60 13.16 -1.73
CA SER A 323 -25.32 12.53 -1.44
C SER A 323 -25.11 11.34 -2.37
N GLU A 324 -24.10 11.43 -3.20
CA GLU A 324 -23.73 10.37 -4.13
C GLU A 324 -23.31 9.09 -3.37
N GLU A 325 -22.54 9.23 -2.29
CA GLU A 325 -22.15 8.10 -1.43
C GLU A 325 -23.37 7.40 -0.81
N LYS A 326 -24.39 8.17 -0.35
CA LYS A 326 -25.63 7.59 0.16
C LYS A 326 -26.38 6.84 -0.95
N LEU A 327 -26.41 7.44 -2.15
CA LEU A 327 -27.05 6.85 -3.32
C LEU A 327 -26.40 5.52 -3.70
N ASP A 328 -25.08 5.51 -3.90
CA ASP A 328 -24.32 4.32 -4.25
C ASP A 328 -24.47 3.22 -3.21
N LYS A 329 -24.40 3.59 -1.94
CA LYS A 329 -24.59 2.67 -0.81
C LYS A 329 -25.96 1.98 -0.83
N LYS A 330 -27.01 2.72 -1.21
CA LYS A 330 -28.38 2.22 -1.26
C LYS A 330 -28.70 1.50 -2.57
N LEU A 331 -27.96 1.77 -3.65
CA LEU A 331 -28.11 1.06 -4.91
C LEU A 331 -27.34 -0.27 -4.95
N THR A 332 -26.05 -0.26 -4.57
CA THR A 332 -25.15 -1.40 -4.83
C THR A 332 -24.17 -1.73 -3.70
N GLY A 333 -23.91 -0.79 -2.78
CA GLY A 333 -22.74 -0.80 -1.89
C GLY A 333 -23.02 -1.14 -0.43
N SER A 334 -24.18 -1.69 -0.08
CA SER A 334 -24.45 -2.06 1.31
C SER A 334 -23.68 -3.30 1.75
N ALA A 335 -22.87 -3.15 2.78
CA ALA A 335 -22.17 -4.29 3.41
C ALA A 335 -23.11 -5.29 4.08
N ASN A 336 -24.35 -4.87 4.39
CA ASN A 336 -25.36 -5.71 5.03
C ASN A 336 -26.29 -6.40 4.02
N GLY A 337 -26.21 -6.04 2.72
CA GLY A 337 -27.07 -6.58 1.68
C GLY A 337 -28.51 -6.05 1.72
N ASP A 338 -28.71 -4.82 2.23
CA ASP A 338 -29.99 -4.11 2.28
C ASP A 338 -30.09 -3.01 1.20
N ASP A 339 -29.47 -3.26 0.06
CA ASP A 339 -29.48 -2.38 -1.11
C ASP A 339 -30.34 -2.94 -2.26
N VAL A 340 -30.63 -2.10 -3.25
CA VAL A 340 -31.43 -2.47 -4.43
C VAL A 340 -30.78 -3.62 -5.20
N SER A 341 -29.46 -3.60 -5.38
CA SER A 341 -28.73 -4.66 -6.07
C SER A 341 -28.86 -6.00 -5.33
N ALA A 342 -28.81 -5.99 -3.99
CA ALA A 342 -28.95 -7.22 -3.21
C ALA A 342 -30.32 -7.87 -3.39
N LEU A 343 -31.39 -7.09 -3.55
CA LEU A 343 -32.73 -7.62 -3.82
C LEU A 343 -32.76 -8.51 -5.08
N TYR A 344 -32.12 -8.07 -6.15
CA TYR A 344 -32.02 -8.81 -7.40
C TYR A 344 -30.99 -9.94 -7.32
N LEU A 345 -29.81 -9.67 -6.80
CA LEU A 345 -28.73 -10.67 -6.69
C LEU A 345 -29.10 -11.84 -5.77
N ASN A 346 -29.96 -11.61 -4.77
CA ASN A 346 -30.45 -12.68 -3.88
C ASN A 346 -31.53 -13.56 -4.54
N ASP A 347 -32.16 -13.07 -5.61
CA ASP A 347 -33.11 -13.86 -6.44
C ASP A 347 -32.47 -14.40 -7.73
N GLY A 348 -31.13 -14.38 -7.85
CA GLY A 348 -30.41 -15.02 -8.94
C GLY A 348 -30.05 -14.12 -10.13
N TYR A 349 -30.38 -12.85 -10.13
CA TYR A 349 -30.08 -11.92 -11.22
C TYR A 349 -28.63 -11.43 -11.14
N LEU A 350 -27.67 -12.33 -11.42
CA LEU A 350 -26.23 -12.08 -11.25
C LEU A 350 -25.71 -10.92 -12.09
N THR A 351 -26.29 -10.69 -13.27
CA THR A 351 -25.89 -9.62 -14.19
C THR A 351 -26.72 -8.34 -14.03
N PHE A 352 -27.45 -8.24 -12.93
CA PHE A 352 -28.20 -7.03 -12.58
C PHE A 352 -27.30 -5.81 -12.55
N ASN A 353 -27.75 -4.73 -13.15
CA ASN A 353 -27.12 -3.43 -13.08
C ASN A 353 -28.18 -2.33 -12.94
N VAL A 354 -27.85 -1.26 -12.26
CA VAL A 354 -28.68 -0.06 -12.17
C VAL A 354 -27.80 1.16 -12.36
N ASP A 355 -28.20 2.02 -13.29
CA ASP A 355 -27.49 3.25 -13.62
C ASP A 355 -28.33 4.46 -13.19
N PRO A 356 -27.87 5.24 -12.20
CA PRO A 356 -28.55 6.46 -11.75
C PRO A 356 -28.23 7.62 -12.69
N VAL A 357 -29.12 7.90 -13.62
CA VAL A 357 -28.98 9.00 -14.59
C VAL A 357 -29.61 10.27 -14.06
N GLN A 358 -28.81 11.33 -13.91
CA GLN A 358 -29.32 12.65 -13.59
C GLN A 358 -30.02 13.24 -14.82
N THR A 359 -31.34 13.34 -14.79
CA THR A 359 -32.16 13.79 -15.92
C THR A 359 -32.26 15.31 -15.98
N LYS A 360 -32.42 15.95 -14.85
CA LYS A 360 -32.55 17.42 -14.72
C LYS A 360 -31.88 17.91 -13.45
N VAL A 361 -31.31 19.11 -13.53
CA VAL A 361 -30.83 19.84 -12.38
C VAL A 361 -31.57 21.19 -12.37
N HIS A 362 -32.46 21.36 -11.42
CA HIS A 362 -33.22 22.58 -11.24
C HIS A 362 -32.76 23.31 -9.99
N GLN A 363 -32.12 24.49 -10.17
CA GLN A 363 -31.60 25.29 -9.05
C GLN A 363 -30.78 24.45 -8.07
N ASP A 364 -31.40 23.88 -7.04
CA ASP A 364 -30.81 23.12 -5.96
C ASP A 364 -31.31 21.65 -5.89
N THR A 365 -32.12 21.22 -6.86
CA THR A 365 -32.67 19.85 -6.90
C THR A 365 -32.17 19.06 -8.10
N ILE A 366 -31.92 17.76 -7.90
CA ILE A 366 -31.43 16.82 -8.91
C ILE A 366 -32.46 15.72 -9.08
N ASP A 367 -33.08 15.67 -10.27
CA ASP A 367 -33.97 14.57 -10.66
C ASP A 367 -33.14 13.41 -11.20
N ILE A 368 -33.47 12.18 -10.76
CA ILE A 368 -32.73 10.97 -11.11
C ILE A 368 -33.66 9.92 -11.68
N GLU A 369 -33.29 9.38 -12.82
CA GLU A 369 -33.88 8.18 -13.41
C GLU A 369 -32.95 6.97 -13.17
N PHE A 370 -33.44 5.97 -12.46
CA PHE A 370 -32.74 4.71 -12.27
C PHE A 370 -33.03 3.76 -13.45
N ARG A 371 -32.05 3.58 -14.30
CA ARG A 371 -32.14 2.67 -15.44
C ARG A 371 -31.69 1.29 -15.02
N VAL A 372 -32.63 0.38 -14.94
CA VAL A 372 -32.43 -1.00 -14.48
C VAL A 372 -32.21 -1.91 -15.66
N TYR A 373 -31.17 -2.70 -15.56
CA TYR A 373 -30.93 -3.87 -16.41
C TYR A 373 -30.97 -5.11 -15.53
N GLU A 374 -32.05 -5.90 -15.61
CA GLU A 374 -32.23 -7.06 -14.73
C GLU A 374 -31.37 -8.25 -15.16
N GLY A 375 -31.24 -8.49 -16.47
CA GLY A 375 -30.55 -9.65 -17.01
C GLY A 375 -31.29 -10.97 -16.76
N PRO A 376 -30.70 -12.12 -17.13
CA PRO A 376 -31.26 -13.43 -16.85
C PRO A 376 -31.04 -13.86 -15.41
N GLN A 377 -31.90 -14.78 -14.95
CA GLN A 377 -31.78 -15.41 -13.64
C GLN A 377 -30.84 -16.63 -13.73
N TYR A 378 -29.89 -16.73 -12.80
CA TYR A 378 -28.88 -17.80 -12.78
C TYR A 378 -29.11 -18.79 -11.64
N THR A 379 -28.95 -20.09 -11.97
CA THR A 379 -28.96 -21.20 -11.02
C THR A 379 -27.53 -21.73 -10.84
N ILE A 380 -27.14 -22.05 -9.63
CA ILE A 380 -25.80 -22.56 -9.30
C ILE A 380 -25.67 -23.97 -9.89
N SER A 381 -24.72 -24.18 -10.81
CA SER A 381 -24.39 -25.48 -11.39
C SER A 381 -23.36 -26.21 -10.52
N LYS A 382 -22.24 -25.56 -10.25
CA LYS A 382 -21.10 -26.15 -9.55
C LYS A 382 -20.53 -25.20 -8.51
N VAL A 383 -20.04 -25.79 -7.40
CA VAL A 383 -19.23 -25.05 -6.41
C VAL A 383 -17.88 -25.75 -6.31
N SER A 384 -16.82 -24.99 -6.45
CA SER A 384 -15.43 -25.47 -6.36
C SER A 384 -14.64 -24.70 -5.32
N LEU A 385 -13.63 -25.37 -4.74
CA LEU A 385 -12.74 -24.82 -3.70
C LEU A 385 -11.29 -24.98 -4.14
N LYS A 386 -10.46 -23.97 -3.90
CA LYS A 386 -9.02 -23.96 -4.19
C LYS A 386 -8.24 -23.32 -3.04
N GLY A 387 -7.00 -23.78 -2.83
CA GLY A 387 -6.04 -23.17 -1.87
C GLY A 387 -6.13 -23.68 -0.43
N ASN A 388 -6.83 -24.81 -0.22
CA ASN A 388 -6.91 -25.51 1.07
C ASN A 388 -5.95 -26.72 1.09
N ASP A 389 -4.66 -26.48 1.07
CA ASP A 389 -3.64 -27.52 0.90
C ASP A 389 -3.52 -28.46 2.13
N ILE A 390 -3.79 -27.96 3.34
CA ILE A 390 -3.71 -28.70 4.61
C ILE A 390 -5.11 -29.10 5.08
N THR A 391 -6.09 -28.19 4.96
CA THR A 391 -7.46 -28.40 5.44
C THR A 391 -8.25 -29.22 4.45
N ASN A 392 -8.91 -30.28 4.90
CA ASN A 392 -9.75 -31.13 4.06
C ASN A 392 -10.91 -30.33 3.46
N ASP A 393 -11.23 -30.56 2.18
CA ASP A 393 -12.34 -29.92 1.46
C ASP A 393 -13.64 -29.94 2.25
N ARG A 394 -13.97 -31.07 2.87
CA ARG A 394 -15.20 -31.24 3.64
C ARG A 394 -15.34 -30.21 4.78
N VAL A 395 -14.22 -29.71 5.36
CA VAL A 395 -14.24 -28.73 6.43
C VAL A 395 -14.73 -27.38 5.92
N VAL A 396 -14.36 -27.01 4.71
CA VAL A 396 -14.77 -25.75 4.07
C VAL A 396 -16.13 -25.92 3.39
N LEU A 397 -16.33 -27.00 2.60
CA LEU A 397 -17.57 -27.23 1.84
C LEU A 397 -18.81 -27.31 2.72
N ARG A 398 -18.70 -27.82 3.95
CA ARG A 398 -19.83 -27.88 4.90
C ARG A 398 -20.28 -26.50 5.41
N GLU A 399 -19.41 -25.50 5.36
CA GLU A 399 -19.74 -24.11 5.72
C GLU A 399 -20.30 -23.31 4.50
N ILE A 400 -20.17 -23.84 3.29
CA ILE A 400 -20.67 -23.18 2.09
C ILE A 400 -22.19 -23.23 2.03
N ARG A 401 -22.81 -22.05 1.89
CA ARG A 401 -24.26 -21.87 1.82
C ARG A 401 -24.80 -21.93 0.39
N THR A 402 -23.96 -21.60 -0.59
CA THR A 402 -24.30 -21.70 -2.01
C THR A 402 -24.22 -23.15 -2.45
N LYS A 403 -25.38 -23.75 -2.82
CA LYS A 403 -25.43 -25.17 -3.20
C LYS A 403 -25.88 -25.34 -4.64
N PRO A 404 -25.36 -26.32 -5.38
CA PRO A 404 -25.84 -26.66 -6.71
C PRO A 404 -27.37 -26.86 -6.74
N GLY A 405 -28.01 -26.37 -7.80
CA GLY A 405 -29.47 -26.40 -7.98
C GLY A 405 -30.23 -25.25 -7.30
N GLN A 406 -29.58 -24.43 -6.48
CA GLN A 406 -30.18 -23.24 -5.90
C GLN A 406 -29.96 -22.01 -6.81
N LYS A 407 -30.84 -21.02 -6.71
CA LYS A 407 -30.60 -19.72 -7.35
C LYS A 407 -29.37 -19.06 -6.75
N PHE A 408 -28.63 -18.29 -7.55
CA PHE A 408 -27.54 -17.48 -7.04
C PHE A 408 -28.07 -16.50 -5.97
N SER A 409 -27.31 -16.30 -4.92
CA SER A 409 -27.63 -15.34 -3.86
C SER A 409 -26.34 -14.67 -3.34
N LYS A 410 -26.29 -13.34 -3.43
CA LYS A 410 -25.19 -12.52 -2.89
C LYS A 410 -25.09 -12.69 -1.37
N GLU A 411 -26.23 -12.75 -0.67
CA GLU A 411 -26.28 -12.97 0.77
C GLU A 411 -25.65 -14.31 1.16
N ALA A 412 -25.98 -15.39 0.43
CA ALA A 412 -25.40 -16.71 0.66
C ALA A 412 -23.89 -16.73 0.43
N VAL A 413 -23.39 -15.99 -0.56
CA VAL A 413 -21.95 -15.82 -0.83
C VAL A 413 -21.28 -15.07 0.33
N ILE A 414 -21.80 -13.91 0.72
CA ILE A 414 -21.24 -13.10 1.84
C ILE A 414 -21.24 -13.92 3.14
N ARG A 415 -22.32 -14.63 3.41
CA ARG A 415 -22.41 -15.47 4.58
C ARG A 415 -21.39 -16.60 4.56
N THR A 416 -21.22 -17.27 3.43
CA THR A 416 -20.20 -18.30 3.23
C THR A 416 -18.80 -17.75 3.52
N THR A 417 -18.46 -16.59 2.96
CA THR A 417 -17.14 -15.96 3.20
C THR A 417 -16.90 -15.68 4.69
N ARG A 418 -17.93 -15.21 5.40
CA ARG A 418 -17.84 -15.00 6.86
C ARG A 418 -17.68 -16.29 7.63
N GLU A 419 -18.41 -17.35 7.27
CA GLU A 419 -18.32 -18.66 7.92
C GLU A 419 -16.95 -19.31 7.68
N ILE A 420 -16.37 -19.18 6.48
CA ILE A 420 -15.00 -19.62 6.18
C ILE A 420 -13.97 -18.83 7.02
N ALA A 421 -14.12 -17.51 7.13
CA ALA A 421 -13.23 -16.68 7.96
C ALA A 421 -13.29 -17.07 9.45
N GLN A 422 -14.47 -17.45 9.96
CA GLN A 422 -14.67 -17.88 11.34
C GLN A 422 -13.98 -19.22 11.68
N LEU A 423 -13.63 -20.04 10.69
CA LEU A 423 -12.82 -21.24 10.92
C LEU A 423 -11.43 -20.90 11.50
N GLY A 424 -10.94 -19.68 11.28
CA GLY A 424 -9.68 -19.20 11.82
C GLY A 424 -8.42 -19.71 11.12
N ASN A 425 -8.57 -20.66 10.20
CA ASN A 425 -7.48 -21.31 9.46
C ASN A 425 -7.13 -20.60 8.16
N PHE A 426 -7.97 -19.65 7.71
CA PHE A 426 -7.83 -18.95 6.44
C PHE A 426 -7.61 -17.45 6.63
N ASP A 427 -6.87 -16.85 5.71
CA ASP A 427 -6.65 -15.40 5.64
C ASP A 427 -7.87 -14.74 4.99
N GLU A 428 -8.63 -13.98 5.76
CA GLU A 428 -9.83 -13.29 5.31
C GLU A 428 -9.57 -12.33 4.14
N GLN A 429 -8.42 -11.66 4.14
CA GLN A 429 -8.06 -10.69 3.09
C GLN A 429 -7.69 -11.36 1.76
N LYS A 430 -7.35 -12.64 1.79
CA LYS A 430 -6.97 -13.44 0.61
C LYS A 430 -8.04 -14.45 0.20
N THR A 431 -9.19 -14.42 0.88
CA THR A 431 -10.34 -15.24 0.48
C THR A 431 -11.10 -14.48 -0.60
N ASP A 432 -11.24 -15.12 -1.77
CA ASP A 432 -11.94 -14.57 -2.93
C ASP A 432 -13.05 -15.50 -3.40
N VAL A 433 -14.09 -14.93 -3.99
CA VAL A 433 -15.22 -15.69 -4.55
C VAL A 433 -15.50 -15.21 -5.96
N LYS A 434 -15.35 -16.11 -6.91
CA LYS A 434 -15.54 -15.81 -8.33
C LYS A 434 -16.75 -16.53 -8.89
N PRO A 435 -17.88 -15.84 -9.10
CA PRO A 435 -18.98 -16.36 -9.89
C PRO A 435 -18.60 -16.36 -11.37
N ILE A 436 -18.79 -17.49 -12.04
CA ILE A 436 -18.50 -17.67 -13.46
C ILE A 436 -19.84 -18.00 -14.15
N PRO A 437 -20.54 -17.00 -14.71
CA PRO A 437 -21.82 -17.22 -15.35
C PRO A 437 -21.66 -17.93 -16.71
N ASN A 438 -22.57 -18.86 -17.01
CA ASN A 438 -22.77 -19.42 -18.32
C ASN A 438 -24.12 -18.93 -18.88
N PRO A 439 -24.11 -17.90 -19.73
CA PRO A 439 -25.36 -17.33 -20.28
C PRO A 439 -26.14 -18.27 -21.19
N ALA A 440 -25.48 -19.29 -21.75
CA ALA A 440 -26.09 -20.21 -22.71
C ALA A 440 -27.17 -21.11 -22.07
N ASP A 441 -26.99 -21.48 -20.81
CA ASP A 441 -27.88 -22.36 -20.05
C ASP A 441 -28.46 -21.74 -18.78
N GLY A 442 -28.16 -20.46 -18.50
CA GLY A 442 -28.63 -19.75 -17.31
C GLY A 442 -28.03 -20.29 -16.00
N THR A 443 -26.84 -20.86 -16.06
CA THR A 443 -26.17 -21.40 -14.89
C THR A 443 -24.96 -20.57 -14.49
N VAL A 444 -24.50 -20.71 -13.21
CA VAL A 444 -23.31 -20.09 -12.68
C VAL A 444 -22.49 -21.09 -11.87
N ASP A 445 -21.21 -21.17 -12.17
CA ASP A 445 -20.24 -21.87 -11.33
C ASP A 445 -19.66 -20.90 -10.30
N ILE A 446 -19.52 -21.34 -9.05
CA ILE A 446 -18.94 -20.53 -7.98
C ILE A 446 -17.61 -21.15 -7.57
N GLU A 447 -16.53 -20.39 -7.76
CA GLU A 447 -15.20 -20.78 -7.31
C GLU A 447 -14.81 -19.99 -6.04
N TYR A 448 -14.60 -20.70 -4.95
CA TYR A 448 -14.04 -20.15 -3.72
C TYR A 448 -12.54 -20.38 -3.71
N THR A 449 -11.76 -19.32 -3.61
CA THR A 449 -10.31 -19.37 -3.44
C THR A 449 -9.97 -18.95 -2.02
N VAL A 450 -9.31 -19.81 -1.29
CA VAL A 450 -8.89 -19.55 0.10
C VAL A 450 -7.36 -19.57 0.20
N SER A 451 -6.80 -18.93 1.22
CA SER A 451 -5.37 -19.00 1.53
C SER A 451 -5.21 -19.39 2.99
N GLU A 452 -4.57 -20.52 3.24
CA GLU A 452 -4.33 -20.98 4.61
C GLU A 452 -3.32 -20.09 5.33
N LYS A 453 -3.54 -19.90 6.63
CA LYS A 453 -2.64 -19.19 7.53
C LYS A 453 -2.29 -20.05 8.74
N PRO A 454 -1.11 -19.84 9.35
CA PRO A 454 -0.79 -20.45 10.63
C PRO A 454 -1.85 -20.09 11.66
N SER A 455 -2.51 -21.09 12.22
CA SER A 455 -3.58 -20.90 13.20
C SER A 455 -3.26 -21.46 14.58
N ASP A 456 -2.19 -22.24 14.70
CA ASP A 456 -1.73 -22.78 15.98
C ASP A 456 -1.10 -21.67 16.82
N GLN A 457 -1.33 -21.72 18.12
CA GLN A 457 -0.92 -20.68 19.05
C GLN A 457 -0.13 -21.26 20.21
N ILE A 458 0.95 -20.61 20.56
CA ILE A 458 1.71 -20.85 21.79
C ILE A 458 1.52 -19.63 22.68
N GLU A 459 0.93 -19.82 23.85
CA GLU A 459 0.81 -18.80 24.89
C GLU A 459 1.92 -19.02 25.91
N LEU A 460 2.77 -18.02 26.09
CA LEU A 460 3.72 -17.96 27.20
C LEU A 460 3.51 -16.62 27.89
N SER A 461 3.02 -16.67 29.12
CA SER A 461 2.79 -15.46 29.89
C SER A 461 3.37 -15.59 31.31
N GLY A 462 3.88 -14.46 31.81
CA GLY A 462 4.37 -14.32 33.17
C GLY A 462 3.79 -13.05 33.80
N GLY A 463 3.37 -13.15 35.03
CA GLY A 463 2.82 -12.03 35.80
C GLY A 463 3.32 -12.05 37.24
N PHE A 464 3.29 -10.87 37.89
CA PHE A 464 3.55 -10.74 39.31
C PHE A 464 2.30 -10.21 40.02
N GLY A 465 1.83 -10.95 41.02
CA GLY A 465 0.65 -10.55 41.76
C GLY A 465 0.63 -11.22 43.17
N GLY A 466 0.21 -10.46 44.16
CA GLY A 466 0.18 -10.95 45.56
C GLY A 466 1.54 -11.40 46.10
N GLY A 467 2.64 -10.75 45.67
CA GLY A 467 4.00 -11.09 46.06
C GLY A 467 4.59 -12.32 45.38
N ARG A 468 3.99 -12.83 44.29
CA ARG A 468 4.36 -14.09 43.63
C ARG A 468 4.39 -13.98 42.13
N ILE A 469 5.21 -14.82 41.48
CA ILE A 469 5.26 -14.95 40.02
C ILE A 469 4.29 -16.03 39.58
N ILE A 470 3.43 -15.72 38.62
CA ILE A 470 2.52 -16.64 37.95
C ILE A 470 3.03 -16.88 36.54
N GLY A 471 3.25 -18.13 36.18
CA GLY A 471 3.62 -18.56 34.85
C GLY A 471 2.48 -19.31 34.16
N THR A 472 2.24 -19.08 32.90
CA THR A 472 1.29 -19.82 32.07
C THR A 472 1.95 -20.27 30.79
N LEU A 473 1.75 -21.54 30.42
CA LEU A 473 2.09 -22.11 29.12
C LEU A 473 0.82 -22.72 28.53
N GLY A 474 0.45 -22.28 27.34
CA GLY A 474 -0.70 -22.79 26.59
C GLY A 474 -0.31 -23.18 25.18
N LEU A 475 -0.83 -24.29 24.69
CA LEU A 475 -0.72 -24.74 23.31
C LEU A 475 -2.13 -24.92 22.76
N THR A 476 -2.44 -24.28 21.64
CA THR A 476 -3.73 -24.38 20.97
C THR A 476 -3.52 -24.71 19.50
N PHE A 477 -4.15 -25.79 19.04
CA PHE A 477 -4.15 -26.27 17.67
C PHE A 477 -5.55 -26.12 17.09
N ASN A 478 -5.73 -25.25 16.10
CA ASN A 478 -7.06 -24.86 15.59
C ASN A 478 -7.52 -25.68 14.39
N ASN A 479 -6.66 -26.49 13.79
CA ASN A 479 -6.99 -27.36 12.67
C ASN A 479 -6.62 -28.83 12.96
N PHE A 480 -6.83 -29.26 14.18
CA PHE A 480 -6.47 -30.62 14.62
C PHE A 480 -7.30 -31.70 13.89
N SER A 481 -6.72 -32.90 13.73
CA SER A 481 -7.38 -34.07 13.15
C SER A 481 -7.28 -35.26 14.11
N ALA A 482 -8.32 -35.51 14.87
CA ALA A 482 -8.40 -36.70 15.75
C ALA A 482 -8.38 -38.01 14.96
N ARG A 483 -8.90 -38.03 13.74
CA ARG A 483 -8.88 -39.19 12.83
C ARG A 483 -7.48 -39.68 12.55
N ASN A 484 -6.54 -38.73 12.38
CA ASN A 484 -5.16 -39.00 11.99
C ASN A 484 -4.22 -39.20 13.20
N ILE A 485 -4.74 -39.27 14.41
CA ILE A 485 -3.91 -39.36 15.63
C ILE A 485 -3.03 -40.62 15.66
N PHE A 486 -3.51 -41.73 15.06
CA PHE A 486 -2.73 -42.96 14.93
C PHE A 486 -1.90 -43.06 13.66
N ASN A 487 -1.95 -42.06 12.81
CA ASN A 487 -1.17 -42.02 11.58
C ASN A 487 0.12 -41.18 11.80
N GLY A 488 1.23 -41.82 12.13
CA GLY A 488 2.49 -41.16 12.44
C GLY A 488 3.01 -40.26 11.30
N LYS A 489 2.65 -40.56 10.05
CA LYS A 489 3.04 -39.72 8.88
C LYS A 489 2.34 -38.37 8.84
N ALA A 490 1.21 -38.22 9.54
CA ALA A 490 0.42 -36.99 9.61
C ALA A 490 0.89 -36.03 10.73
N TRP A 491 1.88 -36.43 11.54
CA TRP A 491 2.37 -35.63 12.67
C TRP A 491 3.39 -34.56 12.23
N THR A 492 2.95 -33.27 12.19
CA THR A 492 3.79 -32.11 11.78
C THR A 492 3.40 -30.82 12.55
N PRO A 493 3.60 -30.61 13.84
CA PRO A 493 3.93 -31.52 14.95
C PRO A 493 2.76 -32.37 15.43
N LEU A 494 1.51 -31.99 15.14
CA LEU A 494 0.28 -32.75 15.40
C LEU A 494 -0.50 -32.92 14.08
N PRO A 495 -1.34 -33.98 13.98
CA PRO A 495 -2.15 -34.19 12.79
C PRO A 495 -3.16 -33.06 12.58
N LYS A 496 -3.25 -32.56 11.34
CA LYS A 496 -4.07 -31.41 10.94
C LYS A 496 -5.06 -31.78 9.84
N GLY A 497 -6.02 -30.87 9.59
CA GLY A 497 -6.88 -30.89 8.41
C GLY A 497 -8.38 -31.10 8.68
N ASP A 498 -8.82 -31.45 9.88
CA ASP A 498 -10.23 -31.71 10.18
C ASP A 498 -10.99 -30.53 10.84
N GLY A 499 -10.30 -29.40 11.06
CA GLY A 499 -10.89 -28.20 11.65
C GLY A 499 -11.31 -28.35 13.11
N GLN A 500 -10.81 -29.37 13.80
CA GLN A 500 -11.03 -29.57 15.23
C GLN A 500 -10.09 -28.66 16.02
N LYS A 501 -10.48 -28.34 17.26
CA LYS A 501 -9.64 -27.53 18.15
C LYS A 501 -9.18 -28.37 19.33
N LEU A 502 -7.87 -28.36 19.56
CA LEU A 502 -7.22 -28.99 20.70
C LEU A 502 -6.45 -27.94 21.49
N SER A 503 -6.68 -27.85 22.81
CA SER A 503 -5.92 -26.92 23.65
C SER A 503 -5.43 -27.61 24.92
N ILE A 504 -4.17 -27.35 25.27
CA ILE A 504 -3.55 -27.84 26.51
C ILE A 504 -2.93 -26.62 27.19
N ARG A 505 -3.24 -26.40 28.46
CA ARG A 505 -2.75 -25.25 29.20
C ARG A 505 -2.30 -25.66 30.60
N GLY A 506 -1.13 -25.18 31.00
CA GLY A 506 -0.60 -25.27 32.34
C GLY A 506 -0.37 -23.89 32.94
N GLN A 507 -0.77 -23.70 34.19
CA GLN A 507 -0.55 -22.45 34.92
C GLN A 507 -0.03 -22.77 36.30
N THR A 508 0.99 -22.04 36.76
CA THR A 508 1.54 -22.25 38.08
C THR A 508 2.03 -20.97 38.73
N ASN A 509 1.91 -20.84 40.02
CA ASN A 509 2.65 -19.85 40.83
C ASN A 509 3.53 -20.57 41.89
N GLY A 510 4.12 -21.70 41.52
CA GLY A 510 4.95 -22.52 42.39
C GLY A 510 4.13 -23.45 43.29
N LYS A 511 4.35 -23.41 44.61
CA LYS A 511 3.73 -24.30 45.58
C LYS A 511 2.27 -23.94 45.94
N PHE A 512 1.81 -22.73 45.60
CA PHE A 512 0.53 -22.20 46.06
C PHE A 512 -0.62 -22.53 45.12
N TYR A 513 -0.34 -22.52 43.79
CA TYR A 513 -1.34 -22.79 42.77
C TYR A 513 -0.72 -23.49 41.59
N GLN A 514 -1.37 -24.54 41.14
CA GLN A 514 -1.06 -25.25 39.90
C GLN A 514 -2.38 -25.65 39.24
N SER A 515 -2.49 -25.41 37.95
CA SER A 515 -3.65 -25.79 37.18
C SER A 515 -3.24 -26.31 35.82
N TYR A 516 -3.82 -27.43 35.44
CA TYR A 516 -3.65 -28.05 34.12
C TYR A 516 -5.01 -28.24 33.50
N SER A 517 -5.17 -27.85 32.26
CA SER A 517 -6.42 -28.05 31.55
C SER A 517 -6.17 -28.60 30.15
N PHE A 518 -7.10 -29.38 29.71
CA PHE A 518 -7.21 -29.96 28.40
C PHE A 518 -8.58 -29.62 27.83
N SER A 519 -8.68 -29.24 26.56
CA SER A 519 -9.95 -29.08 25.88
C SER A 519 -9.86 -29.55 24.44
N PHE A 520 -10.90 -30.21 23.99
CA PHE A 520 -11.10 -30.65 22.61
C PHE A 520 -12.47 -30.20 22.14
N SER A 521 -12.57 -29.74 20.90
CA SER A 521 -13.84 -29.35 20.29
C SER A 521 -13.90 -29.82 18.83
N GLU A 522 -15.04 -30.47 18.48
CA GLU A 522 -15.43 -30.92 17.16
C GLU A 522 -16.62 -30.06 16.69
N PRO A 523 -16.47 -29.14 15.75
CA PRO A 523 -17.54 -28.21 15.34
C PRO A 523 -18.68 -28.90 14.58
N TRP A 524 -18.45 -30.09 14.00
CA TRP A 524 -19.43 -30.83 13.21
C TRP A 524 -19.48 -32.28 13.64
N LEU A 525 -20.02 -32.55 14.84
CA LEU A 525 -20.16 -33.89 15.35
C LEU A 525 -20.95 -34.82 14.40
N GLY A 526 -20.31 -35.89 13.96
CA GLY A 526 -20.86 -36.78 12.95
C GLY A 526 -20.83 -36.25 11.50
N GLY A 527 -20.29 -35.04 11.24
CA GLY A 527 -20.00 -34.50 9.91
C GLY A 527 -21.21 -34.07 9.08
N LYS A 528 -22.45 -34.27 9.54
CA LYS A 528 -23.68 -34.00 8.75
C LYS A 528 -24.43 -32.73 9.18
N LYS A 529 -24.31 -32.33 10.43
CA LYS A 529 -25.02 -31.19 11.01
C LYS A 529 -24.04 -30.32 11.80
N PRO A 530 -24.26 -28.98 11.83
CA PRO A 530 -23.41 -28.05 12.58
C PRO A 530 -23.70 -28.20 14.10
N VAL A 531 -23.32 -29.32 14.67
CA VAL A 531 -23.43 -29.62 16.09
C VAL A 531 -22.01 -29.60 16.63
N ASN A 532 -21.69 -28.60 17.43
CA ASN A 532 -20.39 -28.47 18.08
C ASN A 532 -20.39 -29.33 19.36
N PHE A 533 -19.50 -30.31 19.43
CA PHE A 533 -19.23 -31.08 20.62
C PHE A 533 -17.92 -30.60 21.27
N GLY A 534 -17.95 -30.37 22.58
CA GLY A 534 -16.78 -29.99 23.35
C GLY A 534 -16.60 -30.90 24.57
N ILE A 535 -15.37 -31.26 24.85
CA ILE A 535 -14.95 -31.87 26.10
C ILE A 535 -13.79 -31.06 26.67
N SER A 536 -13.88 -30.73 27.96
CA SER A 536 -12.76 -30.12 28.67
C SER A 536 -12.58 -30.82 30.03
N ALA A 537 -11.34 -30.98 30.42
CA ALA A 537 -10.96 -31.50 31.70
C ALA A 537 -9.93 -30.59 32.36
N PHE A 538 -10.01 -30.38 33.62
CA PHE A 538 -9.02 -29.64 34.38
C PHE A 538 -8.74 -30.25 35.73
N THR A 539 -7.52 -30.04 36.20
CA THR A 539 -7.13 -30.26 37.58
C THR A 539 -6.46 -28.98 38.10
N SER A 540 -6.84 -28.54 39.27
CA SER A 540 -6.18 -27.42 39.95
C SER A 540 -5.89 -27.75 41.40
N LEU A 541 -4.71 -27.37 41.85
CA LEU A 541 -4.24 -27.47 43.19
C LEU A 541 -4.04 -26.09 43.78
N GLN A 542 -4.69 -25.82 44.88
CA GLN A 542 -4.46 -24.63 45.69
C GLN A 542 -3.92 -25.06 47.06
N SER A 543 -2.88 -24.39 47.52
CA SER A 543 -2.20 -24.74 48.77
C SER A 543 -1.78 -23.47 49.52
N ASN A 544 -1.63 -23.57 50.84
CA ASN A 544 -1.04 -22.54 51.68
C ASN A 544 0.51 -22.42 51.49
N GLY A 545 1.11 -23.31 50.67
CA GLY A 545 2.53 -23.27 50.30
C GLY A 545 3.50 -23.86 51.29
N LEU A 546 3.03 -24.45 52.35
CA LEU A 546 3.88 -25.16 53.32
C LEU A 546 4.46 -26.47 52.71
N SER A 547 5.50 -27.00 53.33
CA SER A 547 6.14 -28.25 52.88
C SER A 547 5.19 -29.43 53.01
N GLY A 548 5.34 -30.47 52.17
CA GLY A 548 4.53 -31.66 52.19
C GLY A 548 4.55 -32.44 53.50
N ALA A 549 5.57 -32.25 54.35
CA ALA A 549 5.72 -32.84 55.67
C ALA A 549 5.17 -31.97 56.82
N ASP A 550 4.68 -30.74 56.54
CA ASP A 550 4.18 -29.83 57.57
C ASP A 550 2.76 -30.23 57.99
N PRO A 551 2.51 -30.43 59.31
CA PRO A 551 1.17 -30.81 59.79
C PRO A 551 0.09 -29.74 59.54
N ASN A 552 0.47 -28.48 59.31
CA ASN A 552 -0.44 -27.38 59.01
C ASN A 552 -0.66 -27.18 57.50
N LEU A 553 -0.18 -28.09 56.65
CA LEU A 553 -0.39 -28.03 55.22
C LEU A 553 -1.87 -28.14 54.88
N GLN A 554 -2.39 -27.11 54.24
CA GLN A 554 -3.75 -27.12 53.70
C GLN A 554 -3.68 -27.18 52.16
N LYS A 555 -4.38 -28.09 51.57
CA LYS A 555 -4.48 -28.28 50.12
C LYS A 555 -5.93 -28.48 49.70
N ILE A 556 -6.31 -27.87 48.64
CA ILE A 556 -7.57 -28.14 47.95
C ILE A 556 -7.25 -28.51 46.52
N ARG A 557 -7.63 -29.70 46.11
CA ARG A 557 -7.54 -30.12 44.72
C ARG A 557 -8.95 -30.16 44.12
N MET A 558 -9.11 -29.46 42.99
CA MET A 558 -10.33 -29.49 42.21
C MET A 558 -10.06 -30.22 40.90
N ASN A 559 -10.83 -31.24 40.60
CA ASN A 559 -10.83 -31.93 39.31
C ASN A 559 -12.19 -31.68 38.66
N GLY A 560 -12.20 -31.34 37.41
CA GLY A 560 -13.44 -31.10 36.70
C GLY A 560 -13.41 -31.66 35.29
N ILE A 561 -14.55 -32.14 34.84
CA ILE A 561 -14.79 -32.52 33.46
C ILE A 561 -16.10 -31.88 32.99
N THR A 562 -16.06 -31.27 31.81
CA THR A 562 -17.22 -30.61 31.20
C THR A 562 -17.46 -31.20 29.82
N PHE A 563 -18.70 -31.60 29.57
CA PHE A 563 -19.18 -31.93 28.23
C PHE A 563 -20.10 -30.82 27.75
N SER A 564 -19.92 -30.37 26.52
CA SER A 564 -20.76 -29.34 25.93
C SER A 564 -21.26 -29.78 24.57
N LEU A 565 -22.50 -29.42 24.27
CA LEU A 565 -23.14 -29.64 22.98
C LEU A 565 -23.78 -28.34 22.52
N GLY A 566 -23.28 -27.80 21.43
CA GLY A 566 -23.79 -26.59 20.79
C GLY A 566 -24.48 -26.92 19.47
N GLN A 567 -25.69 -26.43 19.24
CA GLN A 567 -26.37 -26.59 17.97
C GLN A 567 -26.96 -25.28 17.46
N ARG A 568 -26.90 -25.06 16.17
CA ARG A 568 -27.59 -23.93 15.52
C ARG A 568 -29.10 -24.21 15.51
N LEU A 569 -29.90 -23.23 15.93
CA LEU A 569 -31.34 -23.33 15.90
C LEU A 569 -31.85 -23.00 14.50
N LYS A 570 -33.09 -23.41 14.22
CA LYS A 570 -33.79 -23.03 12.98
C LYS A 570 -34.80 -21.92 13.23
N TRP A 571 -35.18 -21.70 14.46
CA TRP A 571 -36.12 -20.69 14.90
C TRP A 571 -35.54 -19.90 16.09
N PRO A 572 -35.63 -18.57 16.11
CA PRO A 572 -36.25 -17.69 15.10
C PRO A 572 -35.48 -17.62 13.78
N ASP A 573 -34.16 -17.87 13.78
CA ASP A 573 -33.29 -18.01 12.62
C ASP A 573 -32.07 -18.86 12.96
N ASP A 574 -31.19 -19.10 12.00
CA ASP A 574 -30.02 -19.95 12.17
C ASP A 574 -28.75 -19.22 12.68
N TYR A 575 -28.87 -17.96 13.12
CA TYR A 575 -27.85 -17.24 13.86
C TYR A 575 -27.89 -17.55 15.36
N PHE A 576 -29.04 -18.04 15.88
CA PHE A 576 -29.13 -18.48 17.26
C PHE A 576 -28.49 -19.84 17.48
N GLN A 577 -27.77 -19.97 18.59
CA GLN A 577 -27.14 -21.20 19.01
C GLN A 577 -27.62 -21.56 20.41
N LEU A 578 -28.00 -22.81 20.59
CA LEU A 578 -28.27 -23.42 21.91
C LEU A 578 -27.03 -24.20 22.35
N VAL A 579 -26.46 -23.83 23.47
CA VAL A 579 -25.35 -24.57 24.09
C VAL A 579 -25.83 -25.20 25.41
N SER A 580 -25.73 -26.50 25.48
CA SER A 580 -26.01 -27.28 26.72
C SER A 580 -24.70 -27.83 27.24
N SER A 581 -24.47 -27.74 28.56
CA SER A 581 -23.27 -28.29 29.17
C SER A 581 -23.56 -29.01 30.45
N ILE A 582 -22.83 -30.11 30.67
CA ILE A 582 -22.81 -30.86 31.92
C ILE A 582 -21.42 -30.73 32.51
N ASN A 583 -21.33 -30.23 33.72
CA ASN A 583 -20.08 -30.03 34.44
C ASN A 583 -20.07 -30.90 35.69
N LEU A 584 -19.07 -31.78 35.79
CA LEU A 584 -18.84 -32.66 36.94
C LEU A 584 -17.56 -32.17 37.63
N GLN A 585 -17.67 -31.91 38.94
CA GLN A 585 -16.53 -31.41 39.72
C GLN A 585 -16.36 -32.24 40.99
N GLN A 586 -15.12 -32.55 41.35
CA GLN A 586 -14.71 -33.21 42.57
C GLN A 586 -13.76 -32.28 43.35
N TYR A 587 -14.01 -32.15 44.60
CA TYR A 587 -13.16 -31.43 45.55
C TYR A 587 -12.50 -32.45 46.49
N VAL A 588 -11.18 -32.37 46.63
CA VAL A 588 -10.39 -33.19 47.54
C VAL A 588 -9.63 -32.22 48.44
N LEU A 589 -9.91 -32.31 49.73
CA LEU A 589 -9.32 -31.51 50.81
C LEU A 589 -8.07 -32.17 51.37
#